data_f2524a0024fddda05dfc99a62fa18286
#
_entry.id   f2524a0024fddda05dfc99a62fa18286
#
_cell.length_a   1.000
_cell.length_b   1.000
_cell.length_c   1.000
_cell.angle_alpha   90.00
_cell.angle_beta   90.00
_cell.angle_gamma   90.00
#
_symmetry.space_group_name_H-M   'P 1'
#
loop_
_entity.id
_entity.type
_entity.pdbx_description
1 polymer ?
#
loop_
_entity_poly.entity_id
_entity_poly.type
_entity_poly.pdbx_seq_one_letter_code
_entity_poly.pdbx_strand_id
1 'polypeptide(L)'
;MNYFKSNFWLLAIFATALFVSCSNDDDDESMPLVVQFEEAPSNTLITTGVVNVITENTVRYHTIDFDSAPYTVTIVETEANIVLVDLGPAPVFADELETYVNAINKPGAVIITHNHGDHYGGAVNFTDLDFYAESTVADQLNNTADFTSMYPNNVIGVSGSQEIGGLTFTFDKVSNAETGENGYFYNEEHKIVFSGDLVYNLSHPYLREYTPNEGEDEIANWIAGLNVLKTNFSDYNHLFVGHNGSRADVATVIDENIDYLQNAQGIIKGTQTMTGGGTATTHQEVIDELQLLYPAYKDGGLFLSLPDAFFPGDSGADWF
;
A
#
# COMPACT_ATOMS: atom_id res chain seq x y z
N MET A 1 44.87 31.43 -15.51
CA MET A 1 45.88 30.43 -15.17
C MET A 1 45.93 30.33 -13.65
N ASN A 2 45.03 29.59 -13.03
CA ASN A 2 45.07 29.27 -11.61
C ASN A 2 44.52 27.83 -11.44
N TYR A 3 45.41 26.96 -10.99
CA TYR A 3 45.16 25.55 -10.72
C TYR A 3 44.42 25.41 -9.38
N PHE A 4 43.24 24.81 -9.39
CA PHE A 4 42.60 24.28 -8.20
C PHE A 4 43.08 22.84 -7.97
N LYS A 5 43.74 22.59 -6.87
CA LYS A 5 44.12 21.26 -6.40
C LYS A 5 42.94 20.64 -5.68
N SER A 6 42.42 19.55 -6.20
CA SER A 6 41.45 18.69 -5.50
C SER A 6 42.20 17.85 -4.46
N ASN A 7 41.83 18.01 -3.21
CA ASN A 7 42.29 17.12 -2.15
C ASN A 7 41.30 15.92 -2.05
N PHE A 8 41.74 14.78 -2.54
CA PHE A 8 41.10 13.50 -2.26
C PHE A 8 41.46 13.09 -0.82
N TRP A 9 40.47 13.05 0.06
CA TRP A 9 40.55 12.36 1.33
C TRP A 9 40.10 10.92 1.15
N LEU A 10 41.06 9.99 1.15
CA LEU A 10 40.80 8.56 1.30
C LEU A 10 40.41 8.31 2.77
N LEU A 11 39.15 8.01 3.03
CA LEU A 11 38.74 7.41 4.29
C LEU A 11 39.08 5.90 4.20
N ALA A 12 40.09 5.49 4.95
CA ALA A 12 40.43 4.10 5.15
C ALA A 12 39.46 3.52 6.20
N ILE A 13 38.52 2.68 5.76
CA ILE A 13 37.68 1.88 6.64
C ILE A 13 38.57 0.75 7.19
N PHE A 14 38.84 0.79 8.49
CA PHE A 14 39.49 -0.30 9.22
C PHE A 14 38.41 -1.33 9.57
N ALA A 15 38.27 -2.38 8.76
CA ALA A 15 37.54 -3.58 9.16
C ALA A 15 38.42 -4.37 10.16
N THR A 16 38.10 -4.29 11.45
CA THR A 16 38.67 -5.15 12.47
C THR A 16 37.99 -6.52 12.41
N ALA A 17 38.60 -7.43 11.67
CA ALA A 17 38.23 -8.85 11.75
C ALA A 17 38.71 -9.42 13.09
N LEU A 18 37.80 -9.70 13.99
CA LEU A 18 38.06 -10.50 15.19
C LEU A 18 38.07 -11.98 14.77
N PHE A 19 39.30 -12.55 14.68
CA PHE A 19 39.44 -14.00 14.58
C PHE A 19 39.20 -14.62 15.95
N VAL A 20 38.06 -15.27 16.12
CA VAL A 20 37.83 -16.20 17.23
C VAL A 20 38.29 -17.58 16.76
N SER A 21 39.25 -18.14 17.47
CA SER A 21 39.82 -19.48 17.24
C SER A 21 38.76 -20.55 17.52
N CYS A 22 38.46 -21.37 16.53
CA CYS A 22 37.53 -22.51 16.62
C CYS A 22 38.13 -23.66 17.42
N SER A 23 37.37 -24.20 18.36
CA SER A 23 37.41 -25.61 18.73
C SER A 23 36.28 -26.33 17.99
N ASN A 24 36.61 -27.41 17.34
CA ASN A 24 35.68 -28.27 16.59
C ASN A 24 34.62 -28.85 17.52
N ASP A 25 33.35 -28.53 17.23
CA ASP A 25 32.20 -29.39 17.45
C ASP A 25 31.27 -29.15 16.26
N ASP A 26 30.96 -30.24 15.53
CA ASP A 26 30.15 -30.26 14.31
C ASP A 26 28.65 -30.07 14.64
N ASP A 27 28.21 -28.85 14.90
CA ASP A 27 26.82 -28.42 14.74
C ASP A 27 26.87 -27.07 14.07
N ASP A 28 26.84 -27.05 12.74
CA ASP A 28 26.83 -25.88 11.89
C ASP A 28 25.40 -25.25 11.91
N GLU A 29 24.96 -24.78 13.08
CA GLU A 29 23.87 -23.81 13.12
C GLU A 29 24.44 -22.48 12.64
N SER A 30 24.27 -22.22 11.35
CA SER A 30 24.55 -20.90 10.78
C SER A 30 23.77 -19.86 11.59
N MET A 31 24.49 -19.04 12.35
CA MET A 31 23.83 -17.93 13.05
C MET A 31 23.06 -17.10 12.02
N PRO A 32 21.81 -16.74 12.31
CA PRO A 32 21.03 -15.92 11.40
C PRO A 32 21.78 -14.63 11.07
N LEU A 33 21.81 -14.29 9.79
CA LEU A 33 22.44 -13.07 9.31
C LEU A 33 21.70 -11.88 9.93
N VAL A 34 22.34 -11.19 10.85
CA VAL A 34 21.79 -9.96 11.46
C VAL A 34 22.26 -8.77 10.64
N VAL A 35 21.38 -8.21 9.82
CA VAL A 35 21.63 -6.93 9.14
C VAL A 35 21.57 -5.81 10.17
N GLN A 36 22.57 -4.96 10.19
CA GLN A 36 22.56 -3.75 11.01
C GLN A 36 22.13 -2.57 10.13
N PHE A 37 20.90 -2.12 10.33
CA PHE A 37 20.42 -0.88 9.71
C PHE A 37 21.03 0.33 10.42
N GLU A 38 21.27 1.39 9.67
CA GLU A 38 21.51 2.71 10.27
C GLU A 38 20.23 3.16 11.03
N GLU A 39 20.37 4.20 11.87
CA GLU A 39 19.21 4.76 12.57
C GLU A 39 18.16 5.22 11.53
N ALA A 40 16.89 4.86 11.78
CA ALA A 40 15.80 5.30 10.91
C ALA A 40 15.72 6.84 10.89
N PRO A 41 15.31 7.45 9.77
CA PRO A 41 15.12 8.89 9.71
C PRO A 41 14.18 9.38 10.83
N SER A 42 14.38 10.63 11.25
CA SER A 42 13.53 11.24 12.28
C SER A 42 12.08 11.32 11.81
N ASN A 43 11.13 10.89 12.63
CA ASN A 43 9.69 11.03 12.39
C ASN A 43 9.26 12.49 12.19
N THR A 44 10.06 13.45 12.64
CA THR A 44 9.78 14.89 12.45
C THR A 44 9.93 15.35 11.00
N LEU A 45 10.46 14.52 10.10
CA LEU A 45 10.50 14.81 8.66
C LEU A 45 9.13 14.65 7.99
N ILE A 46 8.22 13.93 8.63
CA ILE A 46 6.81 13.79 8.23
C ILE A 46 5.99 14.55 9.25
N THR A 47 5.42 15.68 8.85
CA THR A 47 4.61 16.54 9.72
C THR A 47 3.12 16.37 9.49
N THR A 48 2.74 15.79 8.35
CA THR A 48 1.37 15.55 7.91
C THR A 48 0.89 14.12 8.15
N GLY A 49 1.64 13.34 8.93
CA GLY A 49 1.33 11.94 9.17
C GLY A 49 2.13 11.32 10.31
N VAL A 50 1.97 10.03 10.47
CA VAL A 50 2.65 9.22 11.48
C VAL A 50 3.54 8.18 10.80
N VAL A 51 4.79 8.07 11.24
CA VAL A 51 5.73 7.05 10.76
C VAL A 51 5.81 5.92 11.80
N ASN A 52 5.55 4.69 11.37
CA ASN A 52 5.80 3.49 12.15
C ASN A 52 6.93 2.69 11.49
N VAL A 53 7.87 2.20 12.29
CA VAL A 53 9.01 1.42 11.80
C VAL A 53 9.02 0.04 12.44
N ILE A 54 9.01 -1.00 11.62
CA ILE A 54 9.09 -2.40 12.02
C ILE A 54 10.36 -2.99 11.41
N THR A 55 11.17 -3.67 12.21
CA THR A 55 12.36 -4.37 11.70
C THR A 55 12.20 -5.87 11.94
N GLU A 56 12.30 -6.63 10.88
CA GLU A 56 12.19 -8.09 10.92
C GLU A 56 13.35 -8.72 10.13
N ASN A 57 14.17 -9.48 10.81
CA ASN A 57 15.32 -10.18 10.23
C ASN A 57 16.23 -9.22 9.44
N THR A 58 16.20 -9.33 8.10
CA THR A 58 17.04 -8.58 7.17
C THR A 58 16.31 -7.44 6.44
N VAL A 59 15.07 -7.14 6.85
CA VAL A 59 14.21 -6.11 6.22
C VAL A 59 13.64 -5.19 7.28
N ARG A 60 13.54 -3.91 6.95
CA ARG A 60 12.88 -2.89 7.75
C ARG A 60 11.77 -2.24 6.93
N TYR A 61 10.60 -2.11 7.56
CA TYR A 61 9.41 -1.52 6.95
C TYR A 61 9.12 -0.19 7.63
N HIS A 62 8.94 0.88 6.84
CA HIS A 62 8.47 2.17 7.31
C HIS A 62 7.07 2.38 6.72
N THR A 63 6.03 2.39 7.55
CA THR A 63 4.70 2.79 7.12
C THR A 63 4.48 4.25 7.49
N ILE A 64 4.06 5.05 6.51
CA ILE A 64 3.78 6.47 6.67
C ILE A 64 2.29 6.65 6.43
N ASP A 65 1.54 6.90 7.52
CA ASP A 65 0.09 7.11 7.49
C ASP A 65 -0.20 8.59 7.53
N PHE A 66 -0.73 9.17 6.46
CA PHE A 66 -1.03 10.59 6.38
C PHE A 66 -2.37 10.92 7.08
N ASP A 67 -2.37 11.96 7.92
CA ASP A 67 -3.49 12.27 8.84
C ASP A 67 -4.77 12.78 8.15
N SER A 68 -4.65 13.47 7.00
CA SER A 68 -5.79 14.14 6.34
C SER A 68 -6.77 13.18 5.68
N ALA A 69 -6.29 12.02 5.30
CA ALA A 69 -7.03 10.83 4.92
C ALA A 69 -6.07 9.68 5.21
N PRO A 70 -6.53 8.51 5.60
CA PRO A 70 -5.63 7.46 6.10
C PRO A 70 -4.81 6.78 4.99
N TYR A 71 -4.23 7.55 4.07
CA TYR A 71 -3.35 7.04 3.02
C TYR A 71 -2.05 6.51 3.61
N THR A 72 -1.62 5.35 3.14
CA THR A 72 -0.38 4.72 3.59
C THR A 72 0.62 4.57 2.45
N VAL A 73 1.83 5.05 2.68
CA VAL A 73 3.01 4.70 1.88
C VAL A 73 3.85 3.75 2.69
N THR A 74 4.30 2.66 2.08
CA THR A 74 5.23 1.73 2.74
C THR A 74 6.59 1.77 2.06
N ILE A 75 7.66 1.94 2.84
CA ILE A 75 9.05 1.80 2.38
C ILE A 75 9.58 0.48 2.91
N VAL A 76 9.98 -0.40 2.01
CA VAL A 76 10.68 -1.65 2.32
C VAL A 76 12.16 -1.40 2.19
N GLU A 77 12.89 -1.43 3.29
CA GLU A 77 14.32 -1.18 3.34
C GLU A 77 15.09 -2.47 3.56
N THR A 78 16.01 -2.76 2.65
CA THR A 78 17.03 -3.81 2.78
C THR A 78 18.38 -3.21 3.20
N GLU A 79 19.41 -4.02 3.35
CA GLU A 79 20.77 -3.51 3.63
C GLU A 79 21.22 -2.49 2.57
N ALA A 80 20.93 -2.74 1.29
CA ALA A 80 21.49 -1.97 0.18
C ALA A 80 20.49 -1.07 -0.56
N ASN A 81 19.19 -1.34 -0.48
CA ASN A 81 18.17 -0.70 -1.31
C ASN A 81 16.92 -0.36 -0.53
N ILE A 82 16.05 0.43 -1.17
CA ILE A 82 14.66 0.63 -0.73
C ILE A 82 13.67 0.33 -1.86
N VAL A 83 12.47 -0.08 -1.50
CA VAL A 83 11.32 -0.16 -2.41
C VAL A 83 10.18 0.63 -1.80
N LEU A 84 9.71 1.66 -2.51
CA LEU A 84 8.53 2.41 -2.12
C LEU A 84 7.30 1.69 -2.67
N VAL A 85 6.30 1.49 -1.84
CA VAL A 85 5.01 0.94 -2.22
C VAL A 85 3.99 2.05 -2.12
N ASP A 86 3.47 2.45 -3.26
CA ASP A 86 2.68 3.65 -3.47
C ASP A 86 3.40 4.95 -3.06
N LEU A 87 2.84 6.09 -3.39
CA LEU A 87 3.48 7.39 -3.21
C LEU A 87 2.57 8.44 -2.57
N GLY A 88 1.37 8.03 -2.14
CA GLY A 88 0.40 8.91 -1.51
C GLY A 88 -0.26 9.90 -2.50
N PRO A 89 -1.18 10.73 -1.99
CA PRO A 89 -1.87 11.75 -2.76
C PRO A 89 -0.95 12.96 -3.01
N ALA A 90 -1.40 13.86 -3.84
CA ALA A 90 -0.79 15.07 -4.40
C ALA A 90 0.24 15.89 -3.56
N PRO A 91 0.88 16.92 -4.13
CA PRO A 91 2.29 17.34 -3.91
C PRO A 91 2.76 17.58 -2.46
N VAL A 92 1.89 17.99 -1.54
CA VAL A 92 2.31 18.35 -0.15
C VAL A 92 2.91 17.13 0.57
N PHE A 93 2.30 15.96 0.40
CA PHE A 93 2.79 14.72 1.01
C PHE A 93 4.03 14.19 0.30
N ALA A 94 4.12 14.41 -1.02
CA ALA A 94 5.24 13.98 -1.83
C ALA A 94 6.56 14.65 -1.41
N ASP A 95 6.56 15.92 -1.07
CA ASP A 95 7.76 16.66 -0.64
C ASP A 95 8.29 16.14 0.71
N GLU A 96 7.40 15.82 1.65
CA GLU A 96 7.79 15.23 2.93
C GLU A 96 8.29 13.79 2.74
N LEU A 97 7.60 13.00 1.91
CA LEU A 97 8.01 11.64 1.57
C LEU A 97 9.41 11.64 0.91
N GLU A 98 9.65 12.50 -0.08
CA GLU A 98 10.95 12.65 -0.73
C GLU A 98 12.04 13.01 0.29
N THR A 99 11.76 13.95 1.19
CA THR A 99 12.70 14.33 2.26
C THR A 99 13.02 13.14 3.16
N TYR A 100 12.03 12.35 3.52
CA TYR A 100 12.22 11.15 4.35
C TYR A 100 13.02 10.07 3.62
N VAL A 101 12.69 9.80 2.36
CA VAL A 101 13.39 8.84 1.49
C VAL A 101 14.85 9.24 1.29
N ASN A 102 15.11 10.52 1.01
CA ASN A 102 16.47 11.05 0.86
C ASN A 102 17.29 10.90 2.15
N ALA A 103 16.66 10.93 3.33
CA ALA A 103 17.33 10.71 4.60
C ALA A 103 17.74 9.24 4.83
N ILE A 104 17.05 8.27 4.20
CA ILE A 104 17.47 6.85 4.17
C ILE A 104 18.75 6.71 3.30
N ASN A 105 18.86 7.49 2.24
CA ASN A 105 20.04 7.60 1.36
C ASN A 105 20.47 6.26 0.73
N LYS A 106 19.53 5.50 0.20
CA LYS A 106 19.75 4.25 -0.53
C LYS A 106 19.14 4.32 -1.93
N PRO A 107 19.71 3.61 -2.93
CA PRO A 107 19.06 3.47 -4.24
C PRO A 107 17.71 2.79 -4.07
N GLY A 108 16.73 3.19 -4.91
CA GLY A 108 15.36 2.75 -4.76
C GLY A 108 14.65 2.40 -6.05
N ALA A 109 13.47 1.82 -5.88
CA ALA A 109 12.48 1.57 -6.91
C ALA A 109 11.08 1.83 -6.33
N VAL A 110 10.07 1.96 -7.17
CA VAL A 110 8.67 2.18 -6.77
C VAL A 110 7.82 1.03 -7.29
N ILE A 111 6.87 0.57 -6.48
CA ILE A 111 5.80 -0.34 -6.91
C ILE A 111 4.47 0.38 -6.68
N ILE A 112 3.64 0.50 -7.72
CA ILE A 112 2.29 1.06 -7.64
C ILE A 112 1.28 -0.09 -7.62
N THR A 113 0.37 -0.08 -6.65
CA THR A 113 -0.62 -1.13 -6.47
C THR A 113 -1.77 -1.06 -7.46
N HIS A 114 -2.30 0.15 -7.75
CA HIS A 114 -3.39 0.36 -8.68
C HIS A 114 -3.45 1.81 -9.20
N ASN A 115 -4.37 2.10 -10.13
CA ASN A 115 -4.42 3.36 -10.86
C ASN A 115 -5.34 4.40 -10.19
N HIS A 116 -5.19 4.64 -8.87
CA HIS A 116 -5.83 5.75 -8.17
C HIS A 116 -4.83 6.86 -7.83
N GLY A 117 -5.28 8.10 -7.88
CA GLY A 117 -4.43 9.29 -7.74
C GLY A 117 -3.75 9.43 -6.38
N ASP A 118 -4.33 8.88 -5.35
CA ASP A 118 -3.79 8.84 -3.99
C ASP A 118 -2.70 7.78 -3.79
N HIS A 119 -2.47 6.89 -4.75
CA HIS A 119 -1.39 5.92 -4.76
C HIS A 119 -0.21 6.34 -5.62
N TYR A 120 -0.43 7.24 -6.59
CA TYR A 120 0.65 7.70 -7.46
C TYR A 120 0.86 9.23 -7.46
N GLY A 121 0.12 9.98 -6.66
CA GLY A 121 0.17 11.46 -6.67
C GLY A 121 1.56 12.04 -6.40
N GLY A 122 2.40 11.33 -5.68
CA GLY A 122 3.79 11.69 -5.43
C GLY A 122 4.77 11.38 -6.55
N ALA A 123 4.36 10.79 -7.67
CA ALA A 123 5.24 10.30 -8.73
C ALA A 123 6.17 11.38 -9.31
N VAL A 124 5.75 12.64 -9.30
CA VAL A 124 6.55 13.78 -9.80
C VAL A 124 7.88 13.95 -9.05
N ASN A 125 7.97 13.55 -7.78
CA ASN A 125 9.16 13.68 -6.95
C ASN A 125 10.15 12.52 -7.12
N PHE A 126 9.75 11.44 -7.81
CA PHE A 126 10.53 10.19 -7.93
C PHE A 126 10.79 9.78 -9.38
N THR A 127 10.84 10.75 -10.30
CA THR A 127 10.95 10.51 -11.76
C THR A 127 12.28 9.87 -12.19
N ASP A 128 13.26 9.82 -11.33
CA ASP A 128 14.57 9.17 -11.53
C ASP A 128 14.60 7.71 -11.10
N LEU A 129 13.52 7.21 -10.46
CA LEU A 129 13.38 5.80 -10.07
C LEU A 129 12.64 5.00 -11.13
N ASP A 130 12.90 3.69 -11.18
CA ASP A 130 12.12 2.75 -11.97
C ASP A 130 10.80 2.42 -11.24
N PHE A 131 9.69 2.49 -11.98
CA PHE A 131 8.36 2.15 -11.46
C PHE A 131 7.92 0.79 -12.01
N TYR A 132 7.37 -0.02 -11.13
CA TYR A 132 6.85 -1.35 -11.37
C TYR A 132 5.38 -1.42 -10.96
N ALA A 133 4.61 -2.28 -11.64
CA ALA A 133 3.26 -2.65 -11.23
C ALA A 133 2.92 -4.04 -11.79
N GLU A 134 1.83 -4.66 -11.35
CA GLU A 134 1.25 -5.79 -12.07
C GLU A 134 0.98 -5.37 -13.54
N SER A 135 1.14 -6.29 -14.48
CA SER A 135 1.21 -5.95 -15.92
C SER A 135 -0.01 -5.17 -16.44
N THR A 136 -1.21 -5.50 -15.99
CA THR A 136 -2.42 -4.77 -16.43
C THR A 136 -2.58 -3.43 -15.73
N VAL A 137 -2.16 -3.32 -14.49
CA VAL A 137 -2.07 -2.03 -13.77
C VAL A 137 -1.04 -1.12 -14.44
N ALA A 138 0.13 -1.66 -14.83
CA ALA A 138 1.13 -0.91 -15.57
C ALA A 138 0.58 -0.39 -16.90
N ASP A 139 -0.18 -1.22 -17.63
CA ASP A 139 -0.84 -0.80 -18.86
C ASP A 139 -1.86 0.34 -18.62
N GLN A 140 -2.64 0.28 -17.54
CA GLN A 140 -3.56 1.37 -17.16
C GLN A 140 -2.79 2.65 -16.85
N LEU A 141 -1.77 2.61 -15.98
CA LEU A 141 -0.96 3.76 -15.61
C LEU A 141 -0.31 4.41 -16.83
N ASN A 142 0.29 3.61 -17.71
CA ASN A 142 0.94 4.10 -18.94
C ASN A 142 -0.03 4.76 -19.93
N ASN A 143 -1.34 4.53 -19.80
CA ASN A 143 -2.38 5.14 -20.60
C ASN A 143 -3.20 6.21 -19.85
N THR A 144 -2.93 6.45 -18.57
CA THR A 144 -3.59 7.47 -17.78
C THR A 144 -2.88 8.82 -17.94
N ALA A 145 -3.60 9.82 -18.48
CA ALA A 145 -3.02 11.13 -18.80
C ALA A 145 -2.46 11.85 -17.57
N ASP A 146 -3.16 11.78 -16.43
CA ASP A 146 -2.73 12.42 -15.19
C ASP A 146 -1.43 11.80 -14.69
N PHE A 147 -1.34 10.46 -14.63
CA PHE A 147 -0.13 9.75 -14.24
C PHE A 147 1.05 10.07 -15.18
N THR A 148 0.87 9.95 -16.49
CA THR A 148 1.94 10.18 -17.46
C THR A 148 2.44 11.62 -17.51
N SER A 149 1.63 12.58 -17.04
CA SER A 149 2.06 13.96 -16.86
C SER A 149 3.03 14.15 -15.67
N MET A 150 2.92 13.28 -14.65
CA MET A 150 3.78 13.29 -13.45
C MET A 150 5.01 12.40 -13.60
N TYR A 151 4.86 11.26 -14.28
CA TYR A 151 5.92 10.30 -14.53
C TYR A 151 6.06 10.05 -16.05
N PRO A 152 7.05 10.67 -16.71
CA PRO A 152 7.19 10.62 -18.16
C PRO A 152 7.78 9.31 -18.70
N ASN A 153 8.29 8.44 -17.84
CA ASN A 153 8.80 7.13 -18.22
C ASN A 153 7.66 6.10 -18.19
N ASN A 154 7.90 4.93 -18.77
CA ASN A 154 6.93 3.84 -18.70
C ASN A 154 7.08 3.07 -17.37
N VAL A 155 5.94 2.73 -16.76
CA VAL A 155 5.88 1.74 -15.70
C VAL A 155 6.19 0.35 -16.27
N ILE A 156 7.05 -0.39 -15.61
CA ILE A 156 7.46 -1.73 -15.98
C ILE A 156 6.39 -2.72 -15.49
N GLY A 157 5.68 -3.34 -16.42
CA GLY A 157 4.68 -4.36 -16.11
C GLY A 157 5.32 -5.68 -15.70
N VAL A 158 4.89 -6.24 -14.57
CA VAL A 158 5.38 -7.52 -14.05
C VAL A 158 4.26 -8.55 -14.09
N SER A 159 4.57 -9.74 -14.62
CA SER A 159 3.73 -10.93 -14.55
C SER A 159 4.49 -12.04 -13.82
N GLY A 160 3.98 -12.48 -12.68
CA GLY A 160 4.68 -13.44 -11.83
C GLY A 160 5.75 -12.80 -10.96
N SER A 161 6.93 -13.42 -10.83
CA SER A 161 7.95 -12.98 -9.87
C SER A 161 9.02 -12.08 -10.50
N GLN A 162 9.44 -11.04 -9.78
CA GLN A 162 10.49 -10.10 -10.17
C GLN A 162 11.34 -9.73 -8.96
N GLU A 163 12.66 -9.67 -9.13
CA GLU A 163 13.56 -9.10 -8.14
C GLU A 163 13.54 -7.56 -8.25
N ILE A 164 13.21 -6.89 -7.15
CA ILE A 164 13.17 -5.43 -7.02
C ILE A 164 13.79 -5.06 -5.67
N GLY A 165 14.78 -4.19 -5.68
CA GLY A 165 15.45 -3.74 -4.45
C GLY A 165 16.16 -4.86 -3.65
N GLY A 166 16.53 -5.97 -4.31
CA GLY A 166 17.17 -7.12 -3.68
C GLY A 166 16.19 -8.11 -3.03
N LEU A 167 14.88 -7.92 -3.22
CA LEU A 167 13.83 -8.84 -2.78
C LEU A 167 13.07 -9.39 -3.98
N THR A 168 12.66 -10.65 -3.92
CA THR A 168 11.80 -11.25 -4.95
C THR A 168 10.34 -11.04 -4.57
N PHE A 169 9.62 -10.24 -5.34
CA PHE A 169 8.18 -10.06 -5.22
C PHE A 169 7.45 -10.86 -6.29
N THR A 170 6.34 -11.48 -5.91
CA THR A 170 5.42 -12.13 -6.85
C THR A 170 4.16 -11.29 -6.95
N PHE A 171 3.77 -10.96 -8.18
CA PHE A 171 2.64 -10.07 -8.49
C PHE A 171 1.44 -10.87 -8.96
N ASP A 172 0.26 -10.45 -8.53
CA ASP A 172 -1.03 -10.94 -8.97
C ASP A 172 -2.08 -9.82 -8.84
N LYS A 173 -3.32 -10.07 -9.18
CA LYS A 173 -4.38 -9.05 -9.18
C LYS A 173 -5.76 -9.61 -8.88
N VAL A 174 -6.65 -8.70 -8.53
CA VAL A 174 -8.11 -8.89 -8.54
C VAL A 174 -8.72 -7.87 -9.50
N SER A 175 -9.44 -8.35 -10.50
CA SER A 175 -10.13 -7.48 -11.47
C SER A 175 -11.55 -7.18 -11.02
N ASN A 176 -12.06 -6.00 -11.41
CA ASN A 176 -13.44 -5.55 -11.12
C ASN A 176 -13.80 -5.72 -9.64
N ALA A 177 -12.96 -5.18 -8.76
CA ALA A 177 -13.15 -5.21 -7.31
C ALA A 177 -13.32 -3.78 -6.76
N GLU A 178 -12.34 -3.27 -6.02
CA GLU A 178 -12.33 -1.88 -5.55
C GLU A 178 -12.23 -0.90 -6.74
N THR A 179 -11.37 -1.24 -7.71
CA THR A 179 -11.30 -0.60 -9.04
C THR A 179 -11.24 -1.66 -10.13
N GLY A 180 -11.11 -1.24 -11.39
CA GLY A 180 -11.06 -2.14 -12.54
C GLY A 180 -9.96 -3.19 -12.46
N GLU A 181 -8.76 -2.80 -12.00
CA GLU A 181 -7.61 -3.70 -11.82
C GLU A 181 -6.87 -3.32 -10.54
N ASN A 182 -6.90 -4.21 -9.56
CA ASN A 182 -6.22 -4.05 -8.27
C ASN A 182 -5.04 -5.01 -8.22
N GLY A 183 -3.83 -4.49 -8.34
CA GLY A 183 -2.63 -5.27 -8.14
C GLY A 183 -2.35 -5.53 -6.67
N TYR A 184 -1.88 -6.72 -6.37
CA TYR A 184 -1.25 -7.04 -5.09
C TYR A 184 0.03 -7.82 -5.34
N PHE A 185 0.93 -7.80 -4.38
CA PHE A 185 2.17 -8.54 -4.50
C PHE A 185 2.67 -8.98 -3.12
N TYR A 186 3.53 -9.98 -3.11
CA TYR A 186 4.00 -10.58 -1.87
C TYR A 186 5.45 -11.05 -1.98
N ASN A 187 6.09 -11.15 -0.81
CA ASN A 187 7.39 -11.80 -0.67
C ASN A 187 7.24 -13.05 0.20
N GLU A 188 7.52 -14.21 -0.38
CA GLU A 188 7.35 -15.51 0.26
C GLU A 188 8.36 -15.75 1.38
N GLU A 189 9.58 -15.23 1.23
CA GLU A 189 10.68 -15.43 2.19
C GLU A 189 10.38 -14.74 3.52
N HIS A 190 9.87 -13.50 3.46
CA HIS A 190 9.53 -12.70 4.63
C HIS A 190 8.09 -12.86 5.08
N LYS A 191 7.28 -13.60 4.35
CA LYS A 191 5.84 -13.80 4.62
C LYS A 191 5.10 -12.46 4.77
N ILE A 192 5.25 -11.60 3.79
CA ILE A 192 4.59 -10.29 3.72
C ILE A 192 3.79 -10.16 2.43
N VAL A 193 2.65 -9.46 2.53
CA VAL A 193 1.79 -9.15 1.39
C VAL A 193 1.41 -7.67 1.39
N PHE A 194 1.34 -7.07 0.20
CA PHE A 194 0.91 -5.70 -0.07
C PHE A 194 -0.35 -5.77 -0.90
N SER A 195 -1.45 -5.30 -0.35
CA SER A 195 -2.77 -5.46 -0.97
C SER A 195 -3.29 -4.22 -1.67
N GLY A 196 -2.61 -3.06 -1.52
CA GLY A 196 -3.24 -1.79 -1.91
C GLY A 196 -4.62 -1.68 -1.27
N ASP A 197 -5.59 -1.25 -2.04
CA ASP A 197 -6.96 -0.99 -1.61
C ASP A 197 -7.90 -2.20 -1.69
N LEU A 198 -7.36 -3.39 -1.97
CA LEU A 198 -8.13 -4.61 -1.76
C LEU A 198 -8.47 -4.83 -0.29
N VAL A 199 -7.62 -4.35 0.64
CA VAL A 199 -7.84 -4.42 2.08
C VAL A 199 -7.62 -3.05 2.72
N TYR A 200 -8.58 -2.63 3.53
CA TYR A 200 -8.56 -1.41 4.35
C TYR A 200 -8.39 -1.78 5.84
N ASN A 201 -7.60 -1.04 6.57
CA ASN A 201 -7.41 -1.26 8.00
C ASN A 201 -8.16 -0.20 8.81
N LEU A 202 -9.30 -0.57 9.43
CA LEU A 202 -10.12 0.34 10.23
C LEU A 202 -10.38 1.69 9.50
N SER A 203 -10.63 1.61 8.22
CA SER A 203 -10.97 2.72 7.35
C SER A 203 -12.13 2.30 6.45
N HIS A 204 -13.05 3.23 6.19
CA HIS A 204 -14.17 2.97 5.29
C HIS A 204 -13.65 2.77 3.86
N PRO A 205 -13.89 1.60 3.23
CA PRO A 205 -13.51 1.34 1.85
C PRO A 205 -14.15 2.31 0.85
N TYR A 206 -13.42 2.63 -0.22
CA TYR A 206 -13.91 3.42 -1.33
C TYR A 206 -14.85 2.59 -2.18
N LEU A 207 -16.14 2.96 -2.22
CA LEU A 207 -17.18 2.22 -2.93
C LEU A 207 -17.71 2.97 -4.16
N ARG A 208 -17.11 4.11 -4.53
CA ARG A 208 -17.65 4.97 -5.59
C ARG A 208 -17.54 4.36 -6.98
N GLU A 209 -16.56 3.51 -7.23
CA GLU A 209 -16.40 2.82 -8.51
C GLU A 209 -17.32 1.62 -8.67
N TYR A 210 -17.99 1.22 -7.58
CA TYR A 210 -18.99 0.17 -7.66
C TYR A 210 -20.15 0.61 -8.54
N THR A 211 -20.17 0.13 -9.77
CA THR A 211 -21.26 0.33 -10.71
C THR A 211 -21.97 -1.00 -10.92
N PRO A 212 -23.31 -1.07 -10.77
CA PRO A 212 -24.02 -2.29 -11.08
C PRO A 212 -24.05 -2.48 -12.61
N ASN A 213 -22.98 -3.05 -13.15
CA ASN A 213 -22.95 -3.45 -14.54
C ASN A 213 -23.88 -4.61 -14.78
N GLU A 214 -24.52 -4.67 -15.97
CA GLU A 214 -25.38 -5.79 -16.33
C GLU A 214 -24.54 -7.08 -16.31
N GLY A 215 -24.72 -7.90 -15.27
CA GLY A 215 -24.09 -9.22 -15.11
C GLY A 215 -22.83 -9.28 -14.25
N GLU A 216 -22.33 -8.16 -13.74
CA GLU A 216 -21.19 -8.12 -12.81
C GLU A 216 -21.58 -7.45 -11.49
N ASP A 217 -20.99 -7.94 -10.41
CA ASP A 217 -21.13 -7.39 -9.05
C ASP A 217 -19.73 -7.21 -8.48
N GLU A 218 -19.20 -5.99 -8.57
CA GLU A 218 -17.86 -5.66 -8.15
C GLU A 218 -17.63 -5.98 -6.66
N ILE A 219 -18.63 -5.74 -5.79
CA ILE A 219 -18.50 -6.12 -4.37
C ILE A 219 -18.39 -7.64 -4.24
N ALA A 220 -19.15 -8.41 -5.01
CA ALA A 220 -19.05 -9.87 -5.00
C ALA A 220 -17.69 -10.34 -5.53
N ASN A 221 -17.17 -9.72 -6.58
CA ASN A 221 -15.83 -9.99 -7.10
C ASN A 221 -14.75 -9.64 -6.06
N TRP A 222 -14.91 -8.49 -5.40
CA TRP A 222 -14.00 -8.06 -4.33
C TRP A 222 -13.98 -9.07 -3.18
N ILE A 223 -15.14 -9.48 -2.67
CA ILE A 223 -15.26 -10.53 -1.64
C ILE A 223 -14.62 -11.85 -2.11
N ALA A 224 -14.81 -12.23 -3.37
CA ALA A 224 -14.18 -13.43 -3.92
C ALA A 224 -12.65 -13.31 -3.94
N GLY A 225 -12.12 -12.16 -4.36
CA GLY A 225 -10.69 -11.84 -4.32
C GLY A 225 -10.13 -11.89 -2.90
N LEU A 226 -10.82 -11.28 -1.94
CA LEU A 226 -10.44 -11.32 -0.52
C LEU A 226 -10.38 -12.75 0.03
N ASN A 227 -11.30 -13.63 -0.36
CA ASN A 227 -11.25 -15.04 0.03
C ASN A 227 -10.03 -15.78 -0.56
N VAL A 228 -9.59 -15.40 -1.76
CA VAL A 228 -8.34 -15.92 -2.35
C VAL A 228 -7.14 -15.41 -1.54
N LEU A 229 -7.07 -14.11 -1.24
CA LEU A 229 -6.00 -13.55 -0.41
C LEU A 229 -5.94 -14.25 0.96
N LYS A 230 -7.08 -14.40 1.63
CA LYS A 230 -7.16 -15.10 2.92
C LYS A 230 -6.63 -16.54 2.84
N THR A 231 -7.00 -17.27 1.79
CA THR A 231 -6.58 -18.65 1.60
C THR A 231 -5.06 -18.75 1.41
N ASN A 232 -4.48 -17.81 0.68
CA ASN A 232 -3.07 -17.85 0.31
C ASN A 232 -2.15 -17.25 1.38
N PHE A 233 -2.62 -16.28 2.17
CA PHE A 233 -1.78 -15.44 3.02
C PHE A 233 -2.15 -15.42 4.50
N SER A 234 -3.08 -16.28 4.95
CA SER A 234 -3.51 -16.32 6.36
C SER A 234 -2.39 -16.64 7.37
N ASP A 235 -1.29 -17.23 6.92
CA ASP A 235 -0.11 -17.56 7.71
C ASP A 235 1.05 -16.56 7.51
N TYR A 236 0.82 -15.46 6.80
CA TYR A 236 1.82 -14.42 6.60
C TYR A 236 1.95 -13.54 7.84
N ASN A 237 3.16 -12.98 8.02
CA ASN A 237 3.52 -12.18 9.19
C ASN A 237 2.85 -10.80 9.18
N HIS A 238 2.81 -10.17 8.00
CA HIS A 238 2.23 -8.83 7.82
C HIS A 238 1.48 -8.67 6.50
N LEU A 239 0.38 -7.93 6.59
CA LEU A 239 -0.33 -7.35 5.47
C LEU A 239 -0.16 -5.83 5.52
N PHE A 240 0.40 -5.24 4.47
CA PHE A 240 0.50 -3.81 4.24
C PHE A 240 -0.63 -3.37 3.31
N VAL A 241 -1.36 -2.35 3.70
CA VAL A 241 -2.57 -1.88 3.02
C VAL A 241 -2.38 -0.47 2.49
N GLY A 242 -3.22 -0.04 1.54
CA GLY A 242 -3.20 1.32 1.01
C GLY A 242 -3.71 2.38 1.98
N HIS A 243 -4.51 1.97 3.00
CA HIS A 243 -5.11 2.89 3.97
C HIS A 243 -4.96 2.41 5.41
N ASN A 244 -4.31 3.25 6.23
CA ASN A 244 -4.14 3.10 7.67
C ASN A 244 -3.18 1.97 8.10
N GLY A 245 -2.03 1.86 7.43
CA GLY A 245 -0.85 1.15 7.90
C GLY A 245 -0.74 -0.31 7.54
N SER A 246 -0.49 -1.15 8.52
CA SER A 246 -0.29 -2.59 8.36
C SER A 246 -0.88 -3.39 9.50
N ARG A 247 -1.13 -4.67 9.26
CA ARG A 247 -1.68 -5.62 10.22
C ARG A 247 -0.88 -6.93 10.23
N ALA A 248 -0.62 -7.45 11.43
CA ALA A 248 0.00 -8.76 11.62
C ALA A 248 -1.03 -9.91 11.61
N ASP A 249 -2.29 -9.62 11.90
CA ASP A 249 -3.40 -10.58 11.92
C ASP A 249 -4.12 -10.66 10.56
N VAL A 250 -3.39 -11.07 9.52
CA VAL A 250 -3.79 -11.04 8.11
C VAL A 250 -5.19 -11.61 7.87
N ALA A 251 -5.46 -12.80 8.39
CA ALA A 251 -6.76 -13.44 8.19
C ALA A 251 -7.91 -12.63 8.82
N THR A 252 -7.67 -12.02 10.00
CA THR A 252 -8.67 -11.23 10.72
C THR A 252 -9.02 -9.96 9.96
N VAL A 253 -8.03 -9.19 9.50
CA VAL A 253 -8.31 -7.95 8.77
C VAL A 253 -9.00 -8.22 7.43
N ILE A 254 -8.70 -9.32 6.76
CA ILE A 254 -9.43 -9.72 5.55
C ILE A 254 -10.88 -10.05 5.88
N ASP A 255 -11.16 -10.78 6.99
CA ASP A 255 -12.52 -11.07 7.41
C ASP A 255 -13.31 -9.81 7.79
N GLU A 256 -12.67 -8.84 8.45
CA GLU A 256 -13.27 -7.53 8.75
C GLU A 256 -13.70 -6.80 7.46
N ASN A 257 -12.88 -6.86 6.40
CA ASN A 257 -13.24 -6.28 5.10
C ASN A 257 -14.37 -7.03 4.40
N ILE A 258 -14.35 -8.37 4.44
CA ILE A 258 -15.45 -9.18 3.89
C ILE A 258 -16.78 -8.86 4.60
N ASP A 259 -16.76 -8.77 5.94
CA ASP A 259 -17.94 -8.42 6.73
C ASP A 259 -18.45 -7.01 6.36
N TYR A 260 -17.54 -6.03 6.27
CA TYR A 260 -17.89 -4.68 5.84
C TYR A 260 -18.57 -4.67 4.45
N LEU A 261 -17.95 -5.32 3.47
CA LEU A 261 -18.47 -5.35 2.09
C LEU A 261 -19.82 -6.09 2.00
N GLN A 262 -20.02 -7.16 2.77
CA GLN A 262 -21.31 -7.86 2.85
C GLN A 262 -22.39 -6.96 3.45
N ASN A 263 -22.10 -6.23 4.52
CA ASN A 263 -23.02 -5.28 5.13
C ASN A 263 -23.33 -4.13 4.16
N ALA A 264 -22.33 -3.51 3.54
CA ALA A 264 -22.52 -2.45 2.57
C ALA A 264 -23.39 -2.93 1.40
N GLN A 265 -23.10 -4.08 0.81
CA GLN A 265 -23.87 -4.67 -0.27
C GLN A 265 -25.32 -4.95 0.15
N GLY A 266 -25.51 -5.51 1.36
CA GLY A 266 -26.85 -5.82 1.89
C GLY A 266 -27.69 -4.57 2.12
N ILE A 267 -27.10 -3.49 2.63
CA ILE A 267 -27.77 -2.21 2.86
C ILE A 267 -28.13 -1.57 1.50
N ILE A 268 -27.17 -1.47 0.58
CA ILE A 268 -27.35 -0.88 -0.75
C ILE A 268 -28.44 -1.61 -1.53
N LYS A 269 -28.46 -2.95 -1.52
CA LYS A 269 -29.46 -3.77 -2.22
C LYS A 269 -30.78 -3.87 -1.47
N GLY A 270 -30.91 -3.32 -0.28
CA GLY A 270 -32.11 -3.42 0.56
C GLY A 270 -32.41 -4.83 1.04
N THR A 271 -31.45 -5.74 1.03
CA THR A 271 -31.56 -7.10 1.57
C THR A 271 -31.25 -7.18 3.05
N GLN A 272 -30.59 -6.16 3.59
CA GLN A 272 -30.32 -5.99 5.02
C GLN A 272 -31.18 -4.84 5.56
N THR A 273 -31.80 -5.09 6.72
CA THR A 273 -32.56 -4.06 7.44
C THR A 273 -31.58 -3.19 8.24
N MET A 274 -31.69 -1.86 8.12
CA MET A 274 -30.89 -0.92 8.90
C MET A 274 -31.18 -1.03 10.41
N THR A 275 -30.24 -0.59 11.24
CA THR A 275 -30.36 -0.61 12.70
C THR A 275 -31.62 0.15 13.18
N GLY A 276 -32.00 1.24 12.52
CA GLY A 276 -33.22 1.99 12.78
C GLY A 276 -34.51 1.39 12.23
N GLY A 277 -34.42 0.27 11.50
CA GLY A 277 -35.51 -0.39 10.78
C GLY A 277 -35.67 0.15 9.36
N GLY A 278 -36.27 -0.66 8.47
CA GLY A 278 -36.43 -0.32 7.05
C GLY A 278 -35.19 -0.61 6.21
N THR A 279 -35.22 -0.13 4.96
CA THR A 279 -34.12 -0.26 3.98
C THR A 279 -33.65 1.15 3.57
N ALA A 280 -32.40 1.29 3.22
CA ALA A 280 -31.85 2.55 2.71
C ALA A 280 -32.53 2.94 1.39
N THR A 281 -32.78 4.24 1.22
CA THR A 281 -33.39 4.83 0.03
C THR A 281 -32.54 6.00 -0.53
N THR A 282 -31.51 6.38 0.20
CA THR A 282 -30.56 7.44 -0.16
C THR A 282 -29.13 7.02 0.14
N HIS A 283 -28.18 7.65 -0.52
CA HIS A 283 -26.75 7.47 -0.23
C HIS A 283 -26.42 7.82 1.22
N GLN A 284 -27.02 8.92 1.75
CA GLN A 284 -26.75 9.35 3.11
C GLN A 284 -27.21 8.30 4.15
N GLU A 285 -28.35 7.64 3.92
CA GLU A 285 -28.80 6.57 4.82
C GLU A 285 -27.83 5.36 4.83
N VAL A 286 -27.21 5.02 3.69
CA VAL A 286 -26.16 4.00 3.64
C VAL A 286 -24.93 4.44 4.43
N ILE A 287 -24.47 5.68 4.22
CA ILE A 287 -23.31 6.26 4.92
C ILE A 287 -23.54 6.26 6.43
N ASP A 288 -24.69 6.77 6.88
CA ASP A 288 -25.04 6.86 8.29
C ASP A 288 -25.08 5.47 8.94
N GLU A 289 -25.63 4.48 8.25
CA GLU A 289 -25.69 3.10 8.75
C GLU A 289 -24.31 2.46 8.83
N LEU A 290 -23.44 2.65 7.81
CA LEU A 290 -22.06 2.13 7.84
C LEU A 290 -21.23 2.78 8.95
N GLN A 291 -21.37 4.08 9.18
CA GLN A 291 -20.72 4.77 10.29
C GLN A 291 -21.24 4.27 11.66
N LEU A 292 -22.52 3.93 11.75
CA LEU A 292 -23.11 3.35 12.95
C LEU A 292 -22.61 1.94 13.22
N LEU A 293 -22.47 1.11 12.19
CA LEU A 293 -21.97 -0.27 12.30
C LEU A 293 -20.45 -0.32 12.57
N TYR A 294 -19.69 0.62 12.02
CA TYR A 294 -18.24 0.66 12.09
C TYR A 294 -17.70 1.98 12.71
N PRO A 295 -18.08 2.31 13.96
CA PRO A 295 -17.78 3.62 14.55
C PRO A 295 -16.30 3.87 14.86
N ALA A 296 -15.46 2.83 14.78
CA ALA A 296 -14.01 2.93 14.95
C ALA A 296 -13.25 3.16 13.64
N TYR A 297 -13.96 3.08 12.50
CA TYR A 297 -13.32 3.27 11.20
C TYR A 297 -13.07 4.75 10.95
N LYS A 298 -11.90 5.03 10.38
CA LYS A 298 -11.56 6.39 9.94
C LYS A 298 -12.43 6.75 8.74
N ASP A 299 -12.97 7.94 8.78
CA ASP A 299 -13.79 8.50 7.73
C ASP A 299 -13.06 9.68 7.09
N GLY A 300 -12.61 9.51 5.87
CA GLY A 300 -12.07 10.57 5.04
C GLY A 300 -13.14 11.28 4.20
N GLY A 301 -14.41 10.93 4.37
CA GLY A 301 -15.53 11.43 3.57
C GLY A 301 -15.59 10.84 2.16
N LEU A 302 -14.45 10.75 1.48
CA LEU A 302 -14.29 10.14 0.15
C LEU A 302 -14.69 8.67 0.09
N PHE A 303 -14.38 7.92 1.15
CA PHE A 303 -14.52 6.47 1.19
C PHE A 303 -15.97 6.00 1.36
N LEU A 304 -16.86 6.92 1.73
CA LEU A 304 -18.30 6.65 1.87
C LEU A 304 -19.13 7.12 0.68
N SER A 305 -18.52 7.74 -0.32
CA SER A 305 -19.23 8.12 -1.54
C SER A 305 -19.71 6.90 -2.30
N LEU A 306 -20.96 6.94 -2.78
CA LEU A 306 -21.56 5.89 -3.58
C LEU A 306 -21.96 6.42 -4.95
N PRO A 307 -21.91 5.59 -6.00
CA PRO A 307 -22.36 6.00 -7.33
C PRO A 307 -23.86 6.31 -7.37
N ASP A 308 -24.27 7.32 -8.15
CA ASP A 308 -25.67 7.71 -8.38
C ASP A 308 -26.56 6.56 -8.88
N ALA A 309 -25.95 5.53 -9.48
CA ALA A 309 -26.65 4.37 -10.01
C ALA A 309 -27.44 3.59 -8.95
N PHE A 310 -27.07 3.68 -7.66
CA PHE A 310 -27.77 2.95 -6.59
C PHE A 310 -29.07 3.60 -6.17
N PHE A 311 -29.11 4.94 -6.14
CA PHE A 311 -30.28 5.71 -5.74
C PHE A 311 -30.52 6.81 -6.79
N PRO A 312 -31.13 6.49 -7.95
CA PRO A 312 -31.32 7.43 -9.05
C PRO A 312 -32.08 8.69 -8.60
N GLY A 313 -31.47 9.84 -8.82
CA GLY A 313 -32.02 11.15 -8.43
C GLY A 313 -31.61 11.62 -7.03
N ASP A 314 -30.86 10.82 -6.31
CA ASP A 314 -30.11 11.26 -5.14
C ASP A 314 -28.69 11.57 -5.61
N SER A 315 -28.31 12.86 -5.61
CA SER A 315 -27.00 13.31 -6.12
C SER A 315 -25.82 12.80 -5.28
N GLY A 316 -26.08 11.97 -4.28
CA GLY A 316 -25.07 11.56 -3.30
C GLY A 316 -24.67 12.74 -2.40
N ALA A 317 -24.02 12.47 -1.31
CA ALA A 317 -23.28 13.52 -0.63
C ALA A 317 -22.02 13.80 -1.50
N ASP A 318 -22.06 14.89 -2.27
CA ASP A 318 -20.85 15.44 -2.91
C ASP A 318 -19.91 15.88 -1.79
N TRP A 319 -18.99 15.01 -1.42
CA TRP A 319 -17.99 15.26 -0.38
C TRP A 319 -16.76 16.01 -0.92
N PHE A 320 -16.89 16.69 -2.06
CA PHE A 320 -15.84 17.50 -2.68
C PHE A 320 -16.21 18.99 -2.66
#